data_70fe99298e0074bd242ee76ec6732d9a
#
_entry.id   70fe99298e0074bd242ee76ec6732d9a
#
_cell.length_a   1.000
_cell.length_b   1.000
_cell.length_c   1.000
_cell.angle_alpha   90.00
_cell.angle_beta   90.00
_cell.angle_gamma   90.00
#
_symmetry.space_group_name_H-M   'P 1'
#
loop_
_entity.id
_entity.type
_entity.pdbx_description
1 polymer ?
#
loop_
_entity_poly.entity_id
_entity_poly.type
_entity_poly.pdbx_seq_one_letter_code
_entity_poly.pdbx_strand_id
1 'polypeptide(L)' 'MSRSSVFSVFVLIDLAIVAGVIWCAFHKIPLGKYLPPAIVLFVLNGAWLIVMTLKNTPPRAN' A
#
# COMPACT_ATOMS: atom_id res chain seq x y z
N MET A 1 4.92 7.80 -15.16
CA MET A 1 3.76 6.92 -14.89
C MET A 1 2.48 7.72 -14.95
N SER A 2 1.47 7.15 -15.56
CA SER A 2 0.15 7.76 -15.54
C SER A 2 -0.50 7.61 -14.17
N ARG A 3 -1.50 8.44 -13.90
CA ARG A 3 -2.23 8.37 -12.64
C ARG A 3 -2.90 7.00 -12.45
N SER A 4 -3.43 6.43 -13.53
CA SER A 4 -4.03 5.10 -13.50
C SER A 4 -3.00 4.03 -13.14
N SER A 5 -1.79 4.12 -13.68
CA SER A 5 -0.73 3.15 -13.37
C SER A 5 -0.34 3.22 -11.91
N VAL A 6 -0.20 4.42 -11.35
CA VAL A 6 0.13 4.61 -9.95
C VAL A 6 -0.95 4.00 -9.06
N PHE A 7 -2.21 4.26 -9.39
CA PHE A 7 -3.32 3.73 -8.62
C PHE A 7 -3.38 2.20 -8.71
N SER A 8 -3.15 1.65 -9.91
CA SER A 8 -3.13 0.20 -10.09
C SER A 8 -2.04 -0.47 -9.27
N VAL A 9 -0.85 0.10 -9.27
CA VAL A 9 0.26 -0.43 -8.46
C VAL A 9 -0.09 -0.37 -6.98
N PHE A 10 -0.68 0.73 -6.53
CA PHE A 10 -1.10 0.87 -5.14
C PHE A 10 -2.08 -0.23 -4.75
N VAL A 11 -3.09 -0.47 -5.58
CA VAL A 11 -4.11 -1.49 -5.31
C VAL A 11 -3.48 -2.89 -5.28
N LEU A 12 -2.57 -3.18 -6.22
CA LEU A 12 -1.89 -4.48 -6.26
C LEU A 12 -1.06 -4.73 -5.00
N ILE A 13 -0.32 -3.73 -4.57
CA ILE A 13 0.48 -3.83 -3.35
C ILE A 13 -0.43 -4.04 -2.14
N ASP A 14 -1.52 -3.28 -2.06
CA ASP A 14 -2.48 -3.38 -0.98
C ASP A 14 -3.11 -4.78 -0.92
N LEU A 15 -3.49 -5.32 -2.08
CA LEU A 15 -4.04 -6.67 -2.17
C LEU A 15 -3.01 -7.72 -1.72
N ALA A 16 -1.75 -7.54 -2.08
CA ALA A 16 -0.68 -8.44 -1.67
C ALA A 16 -0.51 -8.42 -0.15
N ILE A 17 -0.57 -7.23 0.46
CA ILE A 17 -0.46 -7.10 1.91
C ILE A 17 -1.64 -7.80 2.59
N VAL A 18 -2.86 -7.57 2.11
CA VAL A 18 -4.07 -8.19 2.67
C VAL A 18 -3.98 -9.71 2.54
N ALA A 19 -3.57 -10.20 1.37
CA ALA A 19 -3.41 -11.63 1.15
C ALA A 19 -2.40 -12.25 2.12
N GLY A 20 -1.30 -11.55 2.35
CA GLY A 20 -0.28 -12.00 3.31
C GLY A 20 -0.82 -12.06 4.73
N VAL A 21 -1.58 -11.04 5.13
CA VAL A 21 -2.20 -11.01 6.47
C VAL A 21 -3.19 -12.17 6.63
N ILE A 22 -4.02 -12.41 5.63
CA ILE A 22 -4.98 -13.51 5.66
C ILE A 22 -4.24 -14.85 5.76
N TRP A 23 -3.19 -15.01 4.96
CA TRP A 23 -2.36 -16.23 4.99
C TRP A 23 -1.79 -16.48 6.39
N CYS A 24 -1.25 -15.43 7.01
CA CYS A 24 -0.72 -15.52 8.36
C CYS A 24 -1.81 -15.93 9.36
N ALA A 25 -3.00 -15.38 9.21
CA ALA A 25 -4.12 -15.71 10.09
C ALA A 25 -4.51 -17.19 9.94
N PHE A 26 -4.53 -17.71 8.72
CA PHE A 26 -4.84 -19.11 8.47
C PHE A 26 -3.79 -20.06 9.06
N HIS A 27 -2.55 -19.61 9.12
CA HIS A 27 -1.47 -20.40 9.71
C HIS A 27 -1.36 -20.25 11.23
N LYS A 28 -2.35 -19.61 11.83
CA LYS A 28 -2.43 -19.41 13.29
C LYS A 28 -1.22 -18.66 13.85
N ILE A 29 -0.64 -17.79 13.05
CA ILE A 29 0.44 -16.93 13.51
C ILE A 29 -0.16 -15.87 14.45
N PRO A 30 0.44 -15.64 15.64
CA PRO A 30 -0.08 -14.65 16.58
C PRO A 30 -0.21 -13.27 15.93
N LEU A 31 -1.31 -12.60 16.21
CA LEU A 31 -1.59 -11.28 15.64
C LEU A 31 -0.45 -10.30 15.92
N GLY A 32 0.09 -10.34 17.13
CA GLY A 32 1.18 -9.45 17.51
C GLY A 32 2.47 -9.63 16.73
N LYS A 33 2.62 -10.75 15.99
CA LYS A 33 3.81 -11.00 15.19
C LYS A 33 3.72 -10.42 13.79
N TYR A 34 2.52 -10.37 13.20
CA TYR A 34 2.39 -9.86 11.84
C TYR A 34 1.69 -8.49 11.77
N LEU A 35 0.99 -8.10 12.82
CA LEU A 35 0.27 -6.82 12.81
C LEU A 35 1.20 -5.62 12.69
N PRO A 36 2.28 -5.48 13.50
CA PRO A 36 3.18 -4.33 13.37
C PRO A 36 3.78 -4.18 11.99
N PRO A 37 4.39 -5.23 11.37
CA PRO A 37 4.91 -5.09 10.01
C PRO A 37 3.82 -4.81 8.99
N ALA A 38 2.61 -5.35 9.17
CA ALA A 38 1.50 -5.07 8.27
C ALA A 38 1.11 -3.60 8.31
N ILE A 39 1.04 -3.02 9.50
CA ILE A 39 0.73 -1.60 9.66
C ILE A 39 1.79 -0.74 9.00
N VAL A 40 3.07 -1.06 9.20
CA VAL A 40 4.16 -0.33 8.57
C VAL A 40 4.05 -0.38 7.06
N LEU A 41 3.76 -1.57 6.50
CA LEU A 41 3.62 -1.73 5.06
C LEU A 41 2.45 -0.91 4.52
N PHE A 42 1.32 -0.88 5.21
CA PHE A 42 0.17 -0.07 4.79
C PHE A 42 0.51 1.41 4.81
N VAL A 43 1.18 1.87 5.86
CA VAL A 43 1.57 3.28 5.98
C VAL A 43 2.54 3.67 4.86
N LEU A 44 3.55 2.82 4.60
CA LEU A 44 4.52 3.08 3.54
C LEU A 44 3.85 3.08 2.17
N ASN A 45 2.93 2.16 1.94
CA ASN A 45 2.20 2.08 0.67
C ASN A 45 1.35 3.35 0.45
N GLY A 46 0.66 3.80 1.49
CA GLY A 46 -0.13 5.03 1.42
C GLY A 46 0.73 6.25 1.20
N ALA A 47 1.85 6.35 1.90
CA ALA A 47 2.80 7.46 1.73
C ALA A 47 3.37 7.47 0.31
N TRP A 48 3.72 6.31 -0.23
CA TRP A 48 4.19 6.19 -1.60
C TRP A 48 3.14 6.71 -2.59
N LEU A 49 1.88 6.31 -2.39
CA LEU A 49 0.79 6.76 -3.25
C LEU A 49 0.66 8.29 -3.23
N ILE A 50 0.70 8.87 -2.03
CA ILE A 50 0.61 10.33 -1.88
C ILE A 50 1.75 11.01 -2.62
N VAL A 51 2.98 10.55 -2.40
CA VAL A 51 4.17 11.14 -3.04
C VAL A 51 4.07 11.03 -4.56
N MET A 52 3.71 9.85 -5.07
CA MET A 52 3.62 9.65 -6.51
C MET A 52 2.48 10.46 -7.13
N THR A 53 1.37 10.60 -6.42
CA THR A 53 0.25 11.43 -6.89
C THR A 53 0.68 12.89 -7.00
N LEU A 54 1.37 13.39 -5.99
CA LEU A 54 1.86 14.77 -6.01
C LEU A 54 2.87 15.01 -7.13
N LYS A 55 3.75 14.03 -7.37
CA LYS A 55 4.75 14.14 -8.43
C LYS A 55 4.14 14.10 -9.82
N ASN A 56 3.08 13.32 -9.99
CA ASN A 56 2.44 13.13 -11.28
C ASN A 56 1.32 14.14 -11.56
N THR A 57 0.99 14.96 -10.56
CA THR A 57 0.00 16.01 -10.75
C THR A 57 0.65 17.15 -11.50
N PRO A 58 0.10 17.58 -12.65
CA PRO A 58 0.66 18.71 -13.36
C PRO A 58 0.59 19.96 -12.49
N PRO A 59 1.60 20.83 -12.59
CA PRO A 59 1.57 22.07 -11.82
C PRO A 59 0.35 22.89 -12.21
N ARG A 60 -0.38 23.30 -11.21
CA ARG A 60 -1.55 24.12 -11.46
C ARG A 60 -1.13 25.54 -11.76
N ALA A 61 -1.57 26.00 -12.90
CA ALA A 61 -1.34 27.39 -13.28
C ALA A 61 -2.43 28.25 -12.65
N ASN A 62 -2.40 28.39 -11.39
CA ASN A 62 -3.38 29.26 -10.72
C ASN A 62 -2.72 30.35 -9.99
#